data_6259f38a7f5ccd65d29a6265878d08cf
#
_entry.id   6259f38a7f5ccd65d29a6265878d08cf
#
_cell.length_a   1.000
_cell.length_b   1.000
_cell.length_c   1.000
_cell.angle_alpha   90.00
_cell.angle_beta   90.00
_cell.angle_gamma   90.00
#
_symmetry.space_group_name_H-M   'P 1'
#
loop_
_entity.id
_entity.type
_entity.pdbx_description
1 polymer ?
#
loop_
_entity_poly.entity_id
_entity_poly.type
_entity_poly.pdbx_seq_one_letter_code
_entity_poly.pdbx_strand_id
1 'polypeptide(L)'
;MAKTRSLPDKYYDKDYEHNGIHRVPLWRIACFALNNTATNLYMMMMGYATYYLMGWVGVGMMMASSLSMIMRIWDGVTDPFVGFMVDKTNGKFGKNRPFIVIGNIILAVTSFILFHVTHQLPQAVRFPFYVVVLMIYYLGYTCQCVVTKSAQSCMTNDPKQRPMFASFDGVFNTVLFAGLAVVFANMANSYKDVGGYASTQFFHSLWVMTAIVSGIFTLLAVIAITPKDRPEFFGTGKPVKVGLKDYWDTLKNNRAIQMLILSASTDKLGSSARTSAVSVAMFACIAGSTVLQGNVTALTTIPSVIVTFLAISLVATKFGQRKAMIIGSVGGLVVNALTIALWLLGDPTTMTSDPAKGTLHWGYFLILHVGLSIIYAGFQGISGNIVIPMTADCADYEVYRSGKYVPGLMGTLFSFVDKLVSSFAPMIAGVMFTICGFADHNPVEGDVATMKLRIGCAFCYSGIIMIGLLCNLIAMKFYPLTKEKMAEIQDEVAAIKMKAMAENA
;
A
#
# COMPACT_ATOMS: atom_id res chain seq x y z
N MET A 1 -23.88 -34.58 -11.52
CA MET A 1 -24.66 -34.12 -10.34
C MET A 1 -24.96 -32.66 -10.51
N ALA A 2 -26.25 -32.26 -10.60
CA ALA A 2 -26.65 -30.86 -10.66
C ALA A 2 -26.14 -30.14 -9.41
N LYS A 3 -25.39 -29.06 -9.59
CA LYS A 3 -24.91 -28.22 -8.48
C LYS A 3 -26.11 -27.54 -7.85
N THR A 4 -26.55 -28.02 -6.69
CA THR A 4 -27.67 -27.45 -5.92
C THR A 4 -27.32 -26.02 -5.49
N ARG A 5 -28.17 -25.07 -5.84
CA ARG A 5 -28.03 -23.66 -5.43
C ARG A 5 -28.39 -23.54 -3.94
N SER A 6 -27.45 -23.11 -3.12
CA SER A 6 -27.65 -22.90 -1.67
C SER A 6 -28.11 -21.49 -1.29
N LEU A 7 -28.03 -20.54 -2.23
CA LEU A 7 -28.38 -19.13 -2.06
C LEU A 7 -29.38 -18.69 -3.14
N PRO A 8 -30.07 -17.54 -2.98
CA PRO A 8 -30.95 -16.95 -4.00
C PRO A 8 -30.25 -16.70 -5.34
N ASP A 9 -30.98 -16.67 -6.45
CA ASP A 9 -30.48 -16.54 -7.82
C ASP A 9 -29.52 -15.37 -8.07
N LYS A 10 -29.69 -14.26 -7.33
CA LYS A 10 -28.78 -13.09 -7.40
C LYS A 10 -27.31 -13.40 -7.09
N TYR A 11 -27.02 -14.57 -6.51
CA TYR A 11 -25.66 -15.03 -6.18
C TYR A 11 -25.07 -15.95 -7.25
N TYR A 12 -25.81 -16.24 -8.31
CA TYR A 12 -25.38 -17.18 -9.35
C TYR A 12 -25.51 -16.56 -10.74
N ASP A 13 -24.72 -17.08 -11.68
CA ASP A 13 -24.91 -16.81 -13.09
C ASP A 13 -26.20 -17.47 -13.57
N LYS A 14 -26.80 -16.91 -14.63
CA LYS A 14 -28.01 -17.49 -15.24
C LYS A 14 -27.76 -18.93 -15.65
N ASP A 15 -26.54 -19.25 -16.05
CA ASP A 15 -26.12 -20.54 -16.56
C ASP A 15 -25.24 -21.32 -15.58
N TYR A 16 -25.46 -21.10 -14.27
CA TYR A 16 -24.64 -21.66 -13.19
C TYR A 16 -24.53 -23.19 -13.25
N GLU A 17 -25.59 -23.88 -13.65
CA GLU A 17 -25.61 -25.34 -13.71
C GLU A 17 -24.60 -25.90 -14.73
N HIS A 18 -24.30 -25.15 -15.78
CA HIS A 18 -23.34 -25.52 -16.82
C HIS A 18 -21.94 -24.93 -16.53
N ASN A 19 -21.86 -23.63 -16.22
CA ASN A 19 -20.57 -22.93 -16.10
C ASN A 19 -20.01 -22.86 -14.69
N GLY A 20 -20.82 -23.12 -13.66
CA GLY A 20 -20.42 -23.04 -12.25
C GLY A 20 -19.99 -21.64 -11.77
N ILE A 21 -20.38 -20.58 -12.49
CA ILE A 21 -20.05 -19.20 -12.15
C ILE A 21 -20.99 -18.68 -11.07
N HIS A 22 -20.44 -18.28 -9.95
CA HIS A 22 -21.18 -17.62 -8.88
C HIS A 22 -20.75 -16.16 -8.71
N ARG A 23 -21.71 -15.33 -8.32
CA ARG A 23 -21.60 -13.87 -8.20
C ARG A 23 -22.01 -13.40 -6.83
N VAL A 24 -21.76 -12.11 -6.57
CA VAL A 24 -22.35 -11.39 -5.45
C VAL A 24 -22.93 -10.05 -5.94
N PRO A 25 -23.97 -9.53 -5.28
CA PRO A 25 -24.44 -8.18 -5.53
C PRO A 25 -23.31 -7.15 -5.35
N LEU A 26 -23.28 -6.11 -6.18
CA LEU A 26 -22.20 -5.13 -6.26
C LEU A 26 -21.91 -4.44 -4.90
N TRP A 27 -22.98 -4.14 -4.12
CA TRP A 27 -22.84 -3.54 -2.80
C TRP A 27 -22.02 -4.42 -1.83
N ARG A 28 -22.04 -5.76 -2.00
CA ARG A 28 -21.23 -6.67 -1.18
C ARG A 28 -19.75 -6.58 -1.54
N ILE A 29 -19.43 -6.39 -2.81
CA ILE A 29 -18.05 -6.14 -3.26
C ILE A 29 -17.54 -4.84 -2.64
N ALA A 30 -18.35 -3.76 -2.73
CA ALA A 30 -18.01 -2.48 -2.13
C ALA A 30 -17.83 -2.57 -0.60
N CYS A 31 -18.78 -3.17 0.11
CA CYS A 31 -18.67 -3.33 1.57
C CYS A 31 -17.50 -4.23 1.98
N PHE A 32 -17.15 -5.26 1.20
CA PHE A 32 -15.99 -6.10 1.50
C PHE A 32 -14.66 -5.37 1.26
N ALA A 33 -14.58 -4.51 0.24
CA ALA A 33 -13.40 -3.68 -0.02
C ALA A 33 -13.08 -2.76 1.17
N LEU A 34 -14.08 -2.36 1.98
CA LEU A 34 -13.87 -1.59 3.21
C LEU A 34 -13.00 -2.32 4.26
N ASN A 35 -12.81 -3.65 4.17
CA ASN A 35 -11.88 -4.36 5.05
C ASN A 35 -10.44 -3.88 4.87
N ASN A 36 -10.01 -3.68 3.62
CA ASN A 36 -8.69 -3.11 3.34
C ASN A 36 -8.60 -1.65 3.79
N THR A 37 -9.65 -0.88 3.57
CA THR A 37 -9.74 0.51 4.03
C THR A 37 -9.65 0.61 5.56
N ALA A 38 -10.31 -0.30 6.31
CA ALA A 38 -10.20 -0.40 7.77
C ALA A 38 -8.77 -0.69 8.23
N THR A 39 -8.07 -1.58 7.52
CA THR A 39 -6.65 -1.89 7.80
C THR A 39 -5.74 -0.70 7.51
N ASN A 40 -5.99 0.01 6.41
CA ASN A 40 -5.21 1.18 6.01
C ASN A 40 -5.39 2.39 6.94
N LEU A 41 -6.53 2.51 7.64
CA LEU A 41 -6.71 3.47 8.73
C LEU A 41 -5.65 3.28 9.83
N TYR A 42 -5.48 2.05 10.31
CA TYR A 42 -4.46 1.72 11.30
C TYR A 42 -3.04 1.92 10.78
N MET A 43 -2.78 1.56 9.53
CA MET A 43 -1.48 1.78 8.90
C MET A 43 -1.13 3.27 8.83
N MET A 44 -2.11 4.12 8.51
CA MET A 44 -1.90 5.56 8.44
C MET A 44 -1.67 6.18 9.82
N MET A 45 -2.39 5.72 10.84
CA MET A 45 -2.14 6.09 12.24
C MET A 45 -0.71 5.74 12.67
N MET A 46 -0.24 4.53 12.33
CA MET A 46 1.14 4.09 12.64
C MET A 46 2.21 4.86 11.86
N GLY A 47 1.85 5.53 10.76
CA GLY A 47 2.74 6.45 10.06
C GLY A 47 3.24 7.62 10.93
N TYR A 48 2.53 7.97 11.98
CA TYR A 48 2.91 9.01 12.95
C TYR A 48 3.57 8.45 14.22
N ALA A 49 3.73 7.13 14.34
CA ALA A 49 4.26 6.49 15.54
C ALA A 49 5.67 6.95 15.93
N THR A 50 6.49 7.41 14.98
CA THR A 50 7.82 7.97 15.25
C THR A 50 7.76 9.21 16.14
N TYR A 51 6.74 10.07 15.99
CA TYR A 51 6.55 11.22 16.87
C TYR A 51 6.26 10.81 18.32
N TYR A 52 5.46 9.76 18.52
CA TYR A 52 5.19 9.20 19.84
C TYR A 52 6.43 8.53 20.45
N LEU A 53 7.16 7.74 19.66
CA LEU A 53 8.38 7.05 20.10
C LEU A 53 9.43 8.03 20.59
N MET A 54 9.62 9.14 19.89
CA MET A 54 10.60 10.15 20.25
C MET A 54 10.14 10.98 21.44
N GLY A 55 8.87 11.45 21.41
CA GLY A 55 8.35 12.35 22.44
C GLY A 55 8.06 11.68 23.78
N TRP A 56 7.58 10.40 23.79
CA TRP A 56 7.08 9.75 25.01
C TRP A 56 7.85 8.50 25.41
N VAL A 57 8.32 7.73 24.44
CA VAL A 57 9.18 6.56 24.74
C VAL A 57 10.63 6.99 24.97
N GLY A 58 11.03 8.13 24.40
CA GLY A 58 12.34 8.73 24.63
C GLY A 58 13.46 8.05 23.85
N VAL A 59 13.17 7.50 22.67
CA VAL A 59 14.19 6.94 21.78
C VAL A 59 14.56 7.94 20.69
N GLY A 60 15.84 7.95 20.28
CA GLY A 60 16.28 8.83 19.20
C GLY A 60 15.72 8.42 17.83
N MET A 61 15.77 9.35 16.88
CA MET A 61 15.24 9.22 15.51
C MET A 61 15.69 7.93 14.83
N MET A 62 16.98 7.62 14.89
CA MET A 62 17.54 6.44 14.23
C MET A 62 16.94 5.14 14.77
N MET A 63 16.75 5.05 16.10
CA MET A 63 16.16 3.88 16.74
C MET A 63 14.68 3.73 16.43
N ALA A 64 13.91 4.83 16.43
CA ALA A 64 12.50 4.84 16.06
C ALA A 64 12.28 4.42 14.60
N SER A 65 13.12 4.92 13.68
CA SER A 65 13.06 4.60 12.25
C SER A 65 13.51 3.17 11.98
N SER A 66 14.54 2.67 12.68
CA SER A 66 14.99 1.27 12.57
C SER A 66 13.94 0.30 13.09
N LEU A 67 13.23 0.64 14.16
CA LEU A 67 12.10 -0.17 14.65
C LEU A 67 11.02 -0.30 13.58
N SER A 68 10.68 0.78 12.91
CA SER A 68 9.68 0.75 11.81
C SER A 68 10.13 -0.18 10.67
N MET A 69 11.43 -0.18 10.34
CA MET A 69 12.00 -1.10 9.35
C MET A 69 11.90 -2.57 9.81
N ILE A 70 12.34 -2.86 11.04
CA ILE A 70 12.32 -4.22 11.61
C ILE A 70 10.90 -4.77 11.65
N MET A 71 9.92 -3.95 12.03
CA MET A 71 8.52 -4.36 12.10
C MET A 71 7.91 -4.64 10.72
N ARG A 72 8.36 -3.97 9.67
CA ARG A 72 7.98 -4.32 8.29
C ARG A 72 8.53 -5.66 7.85
N ILE A 73 9.75 -6.01 8.26
CA ILE A 73 10.33 -7.33 8.02
C ILE A 73 9.53 -8.40 8.79
N TRP A 74 9.19 -8.11 10.05
CA TRP A 74 8.34 -8.97 10.88
C TRP A 74 6.98 -9.25 10.23
N ASP A 75 6.33 -8.21 9.71
CA ASP A 75 5.08 -8.33 8.92
C ASP A 75 5.24 -9.29 7.73
N GLY A 76 6.34 -9.17 6.97
CA GLY A 76 6.64 -10.09 5.87
C GLY A 76 6.84 -11.54 6.29
N VAL A 77 7.44 -11.79 7.46
CA VAL A 77 7.64 -13.13 8.03
C VAL A 77 6.33 -13.74 8.52
N THR A 78 5.43 -12.93 9.06
CA THR A 78 4.14 -13.41 9.61
C THR A 78 3.08 -13.71 8.54
N ASP A 79 3.20 -13.13 7.33
CA ASP A 79 2.24 -13.36 6.23
C ASP A 79 2.03 -14.85 5.89
N PRO A 80 3.07 -15.67 5.64
CA PRO A 80 2.89 -17.10 5.34
C PRO A 80 2.30 -17.88 6.51
N PHE A 81 2.66 -17.52 7.73
CA PHE A 81 2.17 -18.19 8.94
C PHE A 81 0.67 -17.96 9.13
N VAL A 82 0.23 -16.72 9.04
CA VAL A 82 -1.20 -16.39 9.14
C VAL A 82 -1.98 -16.96 7.95
N GLY A 83 -1.41 -16.91 6.73
CA GLY A 83 -2.01 -17.54 5.55
C GLY A 83 -2.29 -19.03 5.76
N PHE A 84 -1.32 -19.74 6.32
CA PHE A 84 -1.49 -21.16 6.67
C PHE A 84 -2.59 -21.38 7.74
N MET A 85 -2.67 -20.51 8.75
CA MET A 85 -3.73 -20.58 9.75
C MET A 85 -5.11 -20.37 9.13
N VAL A 86 -5.25 -19.38 8.26
CA VAL A 86 -6.49 -19.12 7.51
C VAL A 86 -6.87 -20.34 6.68
N ASP A 87 -5.90 -20.95 5.97
CA ASP A 87 -6.16 -22.11 5.11
C ASP A 87 -6.59 -23.35 5.88
N LYS A 88 -6.10 -23.57 7.09
CA LYS A 88 -6.53 -24.67 7.98
C LYS A 88 -7.85 -24.44 8.67
N THR A 89 -8.31 -23.18 8.75
CA THR A 89 -9.54 -22.87 9.46
C THR A 89 -10.74 -23.21 8.59
N ASN A 90 -11.60 -24.10 9.12
CA ASN A 90 -12.89 -24.46 8.51
C ASN A 90 -13.92 -24.65 9.61
N GLY A 91 -14.25 -23.56 10.30
CA GLY A 91 -15.11 -23.56 11.47
C GLY A 91 -16.57 -23.16 11.17
N LYS A 92 -17.41 -23.22 12.19
CA LYS A 92 -18.82 -22.82 12.17
C LYS A 92 -19.05 -21.38 11.68
N PHE A 93 -18.07 -20.50 11.90
CA PHE A 93 -18.11 -19.10 11.48
C PHE A 93 -17.46 -18.85 10.11
N GLY A 94 -17.17 -19.89 9.33
CA GLY A 94 -16.47 -19.81 8.06
C GLY A 94 -14.95 -19.82 8.22
N LYS A 95 -14.25 -19.55 7.11
CA LYS A 95 -12.79 -19.54 7.01
C LYS A 95 -12.22 -18.13 7.27
N ASN A 96 -12.85 -17.12 6.70
CA ASN A 96 -12.30 -15.76 6.61
C ASN A 96 -12.81 -14.82 7.72
N ARG A 97 -14.11 -14.92 8.10
CA ARG A 97 -14.75 -14.03 9.08
C ARG A 97 -14.04 -13.94 10.43
N PRO A 98 -13.59 -15.07 11.04
CA PRO A 98 -12.89 -14.99 12.33
C PRO A 98 -11.64 -14.11 12.26
N PHE A 99 -10.86 -14.20 11.19
CA PHE A 99 -9.62 -13.42 11.03
C PHE A 99 -9.89 -11.95 10.75
N ILE A 100 -10.98 -11.60 10.05
CA ILE A 100 -11.42 -10.21 9.90
C ILE A 100 -11.70 -9.58 11.26
N VAL A 101 -12.51 -10.26 12.10
CA VAL A 101 -12.93 -9.73 13.40
C VAL A 101 -11.77 -9.71 14.39
N ILE A 102 -11.08 -10.84 14.57
CA ILE A 102 -9.95 -10.97 15.50
C ILE A 102 -8.83 -10.00 15.10
N GLY A 103 -8.53 -9.89 13.80
CA GLY A 103 -7.52 -8.95 13.29
C GLY A 103 -7.85 -7.51 13.67
N ASN A 104 -9.11 -7.06 13.49
CA ASN A 104 -9.52 -5.71 13.87
C ASN A 104 -9.48 -5.49 15.39
N ILE A 105 -9.91 -6.47 16.19
CA ILE A 105 -9.85 -6.40 17.66
C ILE A 105 -8.39 -6.28 18.13
N ILE A 106 -7.49 -7.10 17.58
CA ILE A 106 -6.06 -7.04 17.92
C ILE A 106 -5.53 -5.64 17.56
N LEU A 107 -5.81 -5.12 16.38
CA LEU A 107 -5.38 -3.79 15.97
C LEU A 107 -5.90 -2.69 16.91
N ALA A 108 -7.18 -2.73 17.27
CA ALA A 108 -7.80 -1.75 18.18
C ALA A 108 -7.19 -1.80 19.58
N VAL A 109 -7.08 -3.00 20.17
CA VAL A 109 -6.57 -3.18 21.55
C VAL A 109 -5.08 -2.86 21.63
N THR A 110 -4.28 -3.37 20.69
CA THR A 110 -2.83 -3.13 20.74
C THR A 110 -2.48 -1.67 20.46
N SER A 111 -3.16 -1.02 19.53
CA SER A 111 -2.94 0.42 19.29
C SER A 111 -3.41 1.28 20.47
N PHE A 112 -4.47 0.89 21.18
CA PHE A 112 -4.82 1.52 22.46
C PHE A 112 -3.68 1.40 23.47
N ILE A 113 -3.18 0.19 23.68
CA ILE A 113 -2.08 -0.06 24.64
C ILE A 113 -0.83 0.74 24.23
N LEU A 114 -0.47 0.74 22.93
CA LEU A 114 0.70 1.48 22.43
C LEU A 114 0.63 2.97 22.79
N PHE A 115 -0.50 3.63 22.57
CA PHE A 115 -0.59 5.08 22.68
C PHE A 115 -1.17 5.59 24.01
N HIS A 116 -1.82 4.73 24.82
CA HIS A 116 -2.42 5.17 26.09
C HIS A 116 -1.73 4.58 27.32
N VAL A 117 -1.10 3.40 27.21
CA VAL A 117 -0.49 2.73 28.37
C VAL A 117 1.04 2.93 28.40
N THR A 118 1.71 2.89 27.26
CA THR A 118 3.17 2.88 27.20
C THR A 118 3.81 4.07 27.92
N HIS A 119 3.28 5.27 27.73
CA HIS A 119 3.84 6.50 28.34
C HIS A 119 3.67 6.57 29.86
N GLN A 120 2.75 5.76 30.44
CA GLN A 120 2.52 5.68 31.89
C GLN A 120 3.53 4.76 32.59
N LEU A 121 4.26 3.92 31.83
CA LEU A 121 5.23 2.99 32.37
C LEU A 121 6.55 3.69 32.75
N PRO A 122 7.35 3.08 33.65
CA PRO A 122 8.73 3.58 33.91
C PRO A 122 9.55 3.63 32.63
N GLN A 123 10.38 4.65 32.47
CA GLN A 123 11.15 4.93 31.24
C GLN A 123 11.93 3.72 30.73
N ALA A 124 12.58 2.96 31.62
CA ALA A 124 13.41 1.80 31.26
C ALA A 124 12.60 0.67 30.56
N VAL A 125 11.28 0.59 30.80
CA VAL A 125 10.42 -0.51 30.29
C VAL A 125 9.63 -0.07 29.06
N ARG A 126 9.49 1.23 28.78
CA ARG A 126 8.66 1.75 27.69
C ARG A 126 9.01 1.16 26.34
N PHE A 127 10.29 1.19 25.98
CA PHE A 127 10.71 0.73 24.65
C PHE A 127 10.52 -0.78 24.47
N PRO A 128 11.03 -1.69 25.32
CA PRO A 128 10.79 -3.12 25.14
C PRO A 128 9.30 -3.49 25.18
N PHE A 129 8.51 -2.84 26.03
CA PHE A 129 7.06 -3.03 26.07
C PHE A 129 6.41 -2.62 24.76
N TYR A 130 6.75 -1.43 24.23
CA TYR A 130 6.27 -0.93 22.94
C TYR A 130 6.57 -1.91 21.82
N VAL A 131 7.80 -2.45 21.75
CA VAL A 131 8.22 -3.43 20.73
C VAL A 131 7.36 -4.69 20.78
N VAL A 132 7.15 -5.28 21.97
CA VAL A 132 6.34 -6.51 22.10
C VAL A 132 4.90 -6.27 21.68
N VAL A 133 4.29 -5.18 22.12
CA VAL A 133 2.90 -4.86 21.74
C VAL A 133 2.80 -4.57 20.25
N LEU A 134 3.80 -3.91 19.66
CA LEU A 134 3.86 -3.64 18.23
C LEU A 134 4.00 -4.92 17.38
N MET A 135 4.75 -5.93 17.86
CA MET A 135 4.80 -7.23 17.20
C MET A 135 3.42 -7.91 17.15
N ILE A 136 2.64 -7.81 18.24
CA ILE A 136 1.27 -8.35 18.30
C ILE A 136 0.34 -7.54 17.38
N TYR A 137 0.51 -6.21 17.32
CA TYR A 137 -0.21 -5.34 16.38
C TYR A 137 -0.07 -5.82 14.95
N TYR A 138 1.17 -6.12 14.51
CA TYR A 138 1.43 -6.61 13.15
C TYR A 138 0.80 -7.99 12.87
N LEU A 139 0.63 -8.87 13.86
CA LEU A 139 -0.14 -10.10 13.68
C LEU A 139 -1.61 -9.80 13.35
N GLY A 140 -2.22 -8.83 14.02
CA GLY A 140 -3.57 -8.36 13.69
C GLY A 140 -3.67 -7.75 12.29
N TYR A 141 -2.67 -6.95 11.92
CA TYR A 141 -2.54 -6.35 10.59
C TYR A 141 -2.46 -7.43 9.49
N THR A 142 -1.58 -8.41 9.67
CA THR A 142 -1.42 -9.55 8.74
C THR A 142 -2.71 -10.35 8.61
N CYS A 143 -3.45 -10.60 9.70
CA CYS A 143 -4.75 -11.30 9.64
C CYS A 143 -5.72 -10.60 8.68
N GLN A 144 -5.84 -9.29 8.74
CA GLN A 144 -6.70 -8.51 7.86
C GLN A 144 -6.20 -8.49 6.41
N CYS A 145 -4.89 -8.28 6.20
CA CYS A 145 -4.29 -8.24 4.87
C CYS A 145 -4.42 -9.56 4.12
N VAL A 146 -4.19 -10.69 4.78
CA VAL A 146 -4.31 -12.02 4.19
C VAL A 146 -5.74 -12.29 3.75
N VAL A 147 -6.72 -12.01 4.62
CA VAL A 147 -8.13 -12.24 4.29
C VAL A 147 -8.63 -11.29 3.20
N THR A 148 -8.20 -10.05 3.17
CA THR A 148 -8.56 -9.12 2.09
C THR A 148 -8.25 -9.70 0.71
N LYS A 149 -7.14 -10.45 0.58
CA LYS A 149 -6.73 -11.07 -0.68
C LYS A 149 -7.39 -12.44 -0.90
N SER A 150 -7.37 -13.31 0.10
CA SER A 150 -7.84 -14.70 -0.02
C SER A 150 -9.35 -14.81 -0.17
N ALA A 151 -10.11 -13.98 0.54
CA ALA A 151 -11.56 -14.07 0.57
C ALA A 151 -12.27 -13.59 -0.71
N GLN A 152 -11.58 -12.85 -1.57
CA GLN A 152 -12.13 -12.47 -2.89
C GLN A 152 -12.48 -13.70 -3.72
N SER A 153 -11.69 -14.77 -3.62
CA SER A 153 -11.89 -16.01 -4.37
C SER A 153 -13.18 -16.75 -3.97
N CYS A 154 -13.59 -16.67 -2.70
CA CYS A 154 -14.84 -17.29 -2.27
C CYS A 154 -16.07 -16.42 -2.56
N MET A 155 -15.91 -15.10 -2.67
CA MET A 155 -17.02 -14.19 -2.96
C MET A 155 -17.51 -14.33 -4.40
N THR A 156 -16.59 -14.39 -5.36
CA THR A 156 -16.95 -14.57 -6.78
C THR A 156 -15.84 -15.24 -7.58
N ASN A 157 -16.24 -16.10 -8.51
CA ASN A 157 -15.36 -16.64 -9.54
C ASN A 157 -15.63 -16.03 -10.93
N ASP A 158 -16.55 -15.05 -11.02
CA ASP A 158 -16.83 -14.34 -12.26
C ASP A 158 -15.67 -13.40 -12.62
N PRO A 159 -14.99 -13.63 -13.78
CA PRO A 159 -13.91 -12.77 -14.25
C PRO A 159 -14.30 -11.29 -14.41
N LYS A 160 -15.60 -10.99 -14.63
CA LYS A 160 -16.11 -9.62 -14.78
C LYS A 160 -16.24 -8.90 -13.43
N GLN A 161 -16.49 -9.64 -12.35
CA GLN A 161 -16.65 -9.04 -11.02
C GLN A 161 -15.33 -8.90 -10.25
N ARG A 162 -14.34 -9.77 -10.49
CA ARG A 162 -13.04 -9.73 -9.78
C ARG A 162 -12.32 -8.38 -9.86
N PRO A 163 -12.23 -7.70 -11.02
CA PRO A 163 -11.59 -6.39 -11.10
C PRO A 163 -12.30 -5.30 -10.27
N MET A 164 -13.59 -5.47 -9.98
CA MET A 164 -14.36 -4.48 -9.21
C MET A 164 -13.87 -4.36 -7.76
N PHE A 165 -13.31 -5.42 -7.15
CA PHE A 165 -12.68 -5.32 -5.82
C PHE A 165 -11.55 -4.31 -5.82
N ALA A 166 -10.65 -4.39 -6.80
CA ALA A 166 -9.54 -3.45 -6.93
C ALA A 166 -10.03 -2.02 -7.24
N SER A 167 -11.10 -1.87 -8.01
CA SER A 167 -11.69 -0.56 -8.32
C SER A 167 -12.27 0.12 -7.08
N PHE A 168 -13.09 -0.59 -6.29
CA PHE A 168 -13.63 -0.05 -5.03
C PHE A 168 -12.53 0.23 -4.01
N ASP A 169 -11.57 -0.69 -3.87
CA ASP A 169 -10.44 -0.53 -2.98
C ASP A 169 -9.62 0.71 -3.34
N GLY A 170 -9.31 0.90 -4.62
CA GLY A 170 -8.59 2.07 -5.11
C GLY A 170 -9.32 3.38 -4.82
N VAL A 171 -10.64 3.44 -5.07
CA VAL A 171 -11.45 4.64 -4.78
C VAL A 171 -11.50 4.91 -3.28
N PHE A 172 -11.82 3.92 -2.45
CA PHE A 172 -11.93 4.10 -1.01
C PHE A 172 -10.60 4.50 -0.38
N ASN A 173 -9.49 3.87 -0.77
CA ASN A 173 -8.18 4.24 -0.25
C ASN A 173 -7.77 5.65 -0.68
N THR A 174 -8.04 6.05 -1.93
CA THR A 174 -7.74 7.40 -2.40
C THR A 174 -8.49 8.44 -1.58
N VAL A 175 -9.81 8.25 -1.40
CA VAL A 175 -10.65 9.16 -0.59
C VAL A 175 -10.20 9.16 0.87
N LEU A 176 -9.88 7.98 1.42
CA LEU A 176 -9.39 7.84 2.78
C LEU A 176 -8.09 8.61 3.00
N PHE A 177 -7.05 8.33 2.22
CA PHE A 177 -5.73 8.95 2.40
C PHE A 177 -5.78 10.47 2.23
N ALA A 178 -6.57 10.96 1.26
CA ALA A 178 -6.75 12.38 1.08
C ALA A 178 -7.51 13.04 2.25
N GLY A 179 -8.63 12.44 2.66
CA GLY A 179 -9.44 12.95 3.76
C GLY A 179 -8.68 12.94 5.09
N LEU A 180 -7.96 11.85 5.38
CA LEU A 180 -7.17 11.72 6.60
C LEU A 180 -5.98 12.67 6.65
N ALA A 181 -5.35 12.98 5.51
CA ALA A 181 -4.27 13.96 5.48
C ALA A 181 -4.76 15.35 6.00
N VAL A 182 -5.96 15.74 5.58
CA VAL A 182 -6.60 16.99 6.07
C VAL A 182 -6.96 16.89 7.55
N VAL A 183 -7.63 15.78 7.95
CA VAL A 183 -8.09 15.59 9.33
C VAL A 183 -6.91 15.55 10.30
N PHE A 184 -5.85 14.83 9.99
CA PHE A 184 -4.68 14.69 10.88
C PHE A 184 -3.89 15.99 10.99
N ALA A 185 -3.75 16.74 9.89
CA ALA A 185 -3.09 18.03 9.91
C ALA A 185 -3.86 19.05 10.79
N ASN A 186 -5.19 19.13 10.64
CA ASN A 186 -6.02 19.99 11.48
C ASN A 186 -6.04 19.55 12.94
N MET A 187 -6.10 18.23 13.19
CA MET A 187 -6.03 17.66 14.54
C MET A 187 -4.70 18.01 15.23
N ALA A 188 -3.57 17.83 14.53
CA ALA A 188 -2.26 18.20 15.06
C ALA A 188 -2.14 19.70 15.33
N ASN A 189 -2.69 20.53 14.43
CA ASN A 189 -2.73 21.99 14.62
C ASN A 189 -3.59 22.41 15.84
N SER A 190 -4.71 21.72 16.08
CA SER A 190 -5.55 21.97 17.27
C SER A 190 -4.86 21.64 18.59
N TYR A 191 -3.87 20.77 18.56
CA TYR A 191 -3.03 20.40 19.73
C TYR A 191 -1.63 21.02 19.69
N LYS A 192 -1.41 22.09 18.91
CA LYS A 192 -0.10 22.71 18.69
C LYS A 192 0.55 23.14 20.02
N ASP A 193 -0.24 23.73 20.93
CA ASP A 193 0.25 24.25 22.24
C ASP A 193 0.70 23.13 23.21
N VAL A 194 0.33 21.88 22.95
CA VAL A 194 0.66 20.71 23.79
C VAL A 194 1.55 19.68 23.07
N GLY A 195 2.19 20.09 21.95
CA GLY A 195 3.16 19.26 21.24
C GLY A 195 2.71 18.74 19.87
N GLY A 196 1.53 19.15 19.36
CA GLY A 196 1.07 18.82 18.02
C GLY A 196 1.02 17.32 17.73
N TYR A 197 1.74 16.86 16.71
CA TYR A 197 1.84 15.45 16.36
C TYR A 197 2.44 14.55 17.44
N ALA A 198 3.20 15.09 18.40
CA ALA A 198 3.79 14.33 19.50
C ALA A 198 2.86 14.28 20.73
N SER A 199 1.75 15.02 20.77
CA SER A 199 0.88 15.09 21.94
C SER A 199 0.09 13.79 22.17
N THR A 200 -0.15 13.43 23.42
CA THR A 200 -1.00 12.29 23.78
C THR A 200 -2.45 12.52 23.39
N GLN A 201 -2.91 13.78 23.40
CA GLN A 201 -4.24 14.16 22.97
C GLN A 201 -4.46 13.90 21.48
N PHE A 202 -3.45 14.15 20.65
CA PHE A 202 -3.48 13.82 19.23
C PHE A 202 -3.65 12.30 19.04
N PHE A 203 -2.84 11.48 19.69
CA PHE A 203 -2.94 10.02 19.58
C PHE A 203 -4.23 9.46 20.17
N HIS A 204 -4.77 10.06 21.23
CA HIS A 204 -6.08 9.69 21.76
C HIS A 204 -7.20 9.92 20.73
N SER A 205 -7.29 11.13 20.20
CA SER A 205 -8.31 11.50 19.20
C SER A 205 -8.17 10.65 17.93
N LEU A 206 -6.93 10.43 17.50
CA LEU A 206 -6.60 9.61 16.35
C LEU A 206 -7.03 8.16 16.55
N TRP A 207 -6.77 7.57 17.72
CA TRP A 207 -7.18 6.21 18.06
C TRP A 207 -8.70 6.08 18.12
N VAL A 208 -9.41 7.00 18.79
CA VAL A 208 -10.89 6.97 18.89
C VAL A 208 -11.51 6.98 17.50
N MET A 209 -11.10 7.89 16.64
CA MET A 209 -11.58 7.97 15.27
C MET A 209 -11.30 6.70 14.49
N THR A 210 -10.06 6.20 14.55
CA THR A 210 -9.62 5.01 13.83
C THR A 210 -10.38 3.77 14.29
N ALA A 211 -10.53 3.57 15.60
CA ALA A 211 -11.22 2.40 16.17
C ALA A 211 -12.71 2.37 15.79
N ILE A 212 -13.40 3.51 15.86
CA ILE A 212 -14.83 3.60 15.50
C ILE A 212 -15.01 3.36 14.01
N VAL A 213 -14.30 4.08 13.15
CA VAL A 213 -14.49 3.99 11.70
C VAL A 213 -14.08 2.61 11.18
N SER A 214 -12.93 2.06 11.65
CA SER A 214 -12.49 0.73 11.23
C SER A 214 -13.42 -0.37 11.75
N GLY A 215 -13.98 -0.22 12.95
CA GLY A 215 -14.96 -1.13 13.49
C GLY A 215 -16.25 -1.20 12.64
N ILE A 216 -16.76 -0.04 12.20
CA ILE A 216 -17.90 0.04 11.28
C ILE A 216 -17.57 -0.62 9.94
N PHE A 217 -16.42 -0.30 9.35
CA PHE A 217 -16.00 -0.88 8.06
C PHE A 217 -15.79 -2.39 8.15
N THR A 218 -15.20 -2.87 9.23
CA THR A 218 -15.04 -4.31 9.52
C THR A 218 -16.40 -5.00 9.65
N LEU A 219 -17.35 -4.41 10.34
CA LEU A 219 -18.71 -4.94 10.46
C LEU A 219 -19.40 -5.06 9.10
N LEU A 220 -19.30 -4.02 8.25
CA LEU A 220 -19.85 -4.03 6.90
C LEU A 220 -19.18 -5.12 6.03
N ALA A 221 -17.87 -5.30 6.15
CA ALA A 221 -17.14 -6.35 5.44
C ALA A 221 -17.58 -7.75 5.87
N VAL A 222 -17.77 -7.99 7.17
CA VAL A 222 -18.29 -9.27 7.71
C VAL A 222 -19.70 -9.55 7.19
N ILE A 223 -20.60 -8.56 7.20
CA ILE A 223 -21.96 -8.70 6.64
C ILE A 223 -21.89 -9.05 5.14
N ALA A 224 -20.96 -8.42 4.43
CA ALA A 224 -20.80 -8.64 2.99
C ALA A 224 -20.36 -10.06 2.66
N ILE A 225 -19.38 -10.62 3.37
CA ILE A 225 -18.81 -11.94 3.09
C ILE A 225 -19.65 -13.11 3.62
N THR A 226 -20.49 -12.87 4.64
CA THR A 226 -21.21 -13.91 5.39
C THR A 226 -21.92 -14.97 4.52
N PRO A 227 -22.61 -14.67 3.42
CA PRO A 227 -23.26 -15.69 2.61
C PRO A 227 -22.30 -16.59 1.84
N LYS A 228 -21.10 -16.10 1.53
CA LYS A 228 -20.11 -16.74 0.68
C LYS A 228 -18.96 -17.41 1.43
N ASP A 229 -18.78 -17.09 2.72
CA ASP A 229 -17.75 -17.71 3.56
C ASP A 229 -18.18 -19.10 4.04
N ARG A 230 -18.33 -20.01 3.07
CA ARG A 230 -18.81 -21.39 3.26
C ARG A 230 -17.97 -22.36 2.42
N PRO A 231 -17.84 -23.64 2.86
CA PRO A 231 -17.07 -24.65 2.14
C PRO A 231 -17.41 -24.81 0.64
N GLU A 232 -18.67 -24.57 0.27
CA GLU A 232 -19.16 -24.68 -1.09
C GLU A 232 -18.46 -23.73 -2.07
N PHE A 233 -17.92 -22.60 -1.56
CA PHE A 233 -17.30 -21.56 -2.36
C PHE A 233 -15.77 -21.47 -2.20
N PHE A 234 -15.16 -22.35 -1.37
CA PHE A 234 -13.70 -22.30 -1.11
C PHE A 234 -12.84 -22.88 -2.24
N GLY A 235 -13.43 -23.35 -3.31
CA GLY A 235 -12.73 -23.93 -4.45
C GLY A 235 -12.23 -25.36 -4.17
N THR A 236 -12.28 -26.23 -5.17
CA THR A 236 -11.90 -27.64 -5.08
C THR A 236 -10.47 -27.94 -5.56
N GLY A 237 -9.71 -26.91 -5.92
CA GLY A 237 -8.35 -27.05 -6.40
C GLY A 237 -7.43 -27.60 -5.32
N LYS A 238 -6.80 -28.78 -5.56
CA LYS A 238 -5.71 -29.25 -4.71
C LYS A 238 -4.62 -28.20 -4.70
N PRO A 239 -4.21 -27.66 -3.54
CA PRO A 239 -3.13 -26.69 -3.50
C PRO A 239 -1.88 -27.35 -4.07
N VAL A 240 -1.28 -26.74 -5.08
CA VAL A 240 0.03 -27.16 -5.57
C VAL A 240 0.99 -26.99 -4.39
N LYS A 241 1.62 -28.09 -3.94
CA LYS A 241 2.61 -28.05 -2.87
C LYS A 241 3.85 -27.35 -3.41
N VAL A 242 3.94 -26.05 -3.16
CA VAL A 242 5.10 -25.24 -3.54
C VAL A 242 6.05 -25.19 -2.35
N GLY A 243 7.27 -25.70 -2.53
CA GLY A 243 8.31 -25.64 -1.51
C GLY A 243 9.20 -24.41 -1.66
N LEU A 244 9.97 -24.09 -0.62
CA LEU A 244 10.96 -23.00 -0.66
C LEU A 244 11.95 -23.12 -1.83
N LYS A 245 12.25 -24.34 -2.26
CA LYS A 245 13.12 -24.60 -3.42
C LYS A 245 12.49 -24.08 -4.72
N ASP A 246 11.19 -24.22 -4.89
CA ASP A 246 10.49 -23.72 -6.09
C ASP A 246 10.52 -22.18 -6.15
N TYR A 247 10.46 -21.49 -4.99
CA TYR A 247 10.65 -20.03 -4.92
C TYR A 247 12.03 -19.62 -5.41
N TRP A 248 13.08 -20.31 -4.94
CA TRP A 248 14.44 -20.00 -5.31
C TRP A 248 14.73 -20.32 -6.78
N ASP A 249 14.27 -21.46 -7.27
CA ASP A 249 14.45 -21.88 -8.66
C ASP A 249 13.74 -20.93 -9.63
N THR A 250 12.54 -20.48 -9.28
CA THR A 250 11.80 -19.49 -10.07
C THR A 250 12.50 -18.14 -10.07
N LEU A 251 12.91 -17.64 -8.89
CA LEU A 251 13.63 -16.38 -8.79
C LEU A 251 14.94 -16.40 -9.58
N LYS A 252 15.68 -17.50 -9.54
CA LYS A 252 16.97 -17.64 -10.24
C LYS A 252 16.83 -17.72 -11.75
N ASN A 253 15.79 -18.38 -12.25
CA ASN A 253 15.69 -18.78 -13.65
C ASN A 253 14.66 -17.96 -14.46
N ASN A 254 13.72 -17.27 -13.81
CA ASN A 254 12.73 -16.42 -14.48
C ASN A 254 13.19 -14.97 -14.54
N ARG A 255 13.80 -14.58 -15.67
CA ARG A 255 14.32 -13.23 -15.85
C ARG A 255 13.23 -12.16 -15.85
N ALA A 256 12.00 -12.48 -16.28
CA ALA A 256 10.89 -11.53 -16.28
C ALA A 256 10.54 -11.12 -14.84
N ILE A 257 10.41 -12.09 -13.92
CA ILE A 257 10.10 -11.79 -12.52
C ILE A 257 11.26 -11.06 -11.82
N GLN A 258 12.52 -11.41 -12.12
CA GLN A 258 13.68 -10.69 -11.58
C GLN A 258 13.64 -9.19 -11.91
N MET A 259 13.41 -8.88 -13.18
CA MET A 259 13.37 -7.49 -13.65
C MET A 259 12.13 -6.75 -13.11
N LEU A 260 11.00 -7.44 -13.00
CA LEU A 260 9.79 -6.86 -12.44
C LEU A 260 9.94 -6.56 -10.94
N ILE A 261 10.53 -7.47 -10.17
CA ILE A 261 10.82 -7.27 -8.75
C ILE A 261 11.75 -6.07 -8.55
N LEU A 262 12.85 -6.01 -9.31
CA LEU A 262 13.78 -4.87 -9.24
C LEU A 262 13.07 -3.55 -9.51
N SER A 263 12.27 -3.49 -10.56
CA SER A 263 11.51 -2.31 -10.96
C SER A 263 10.55 -1.87 -9.86
N ALA A 264 9.64 -2.73 -9.46
CA ALA A 264 8.56 -2.36 -8.56
C ALA A 264 9.01 -2.12 -7.11
N SER A 265 9.98 -2.91 -6.59
CA SER A 265 10.47 -2.73 -5.22
C SER A 265 11.22 -1.41 -5.03
N THR A 266 11.99 -0.97 -6.04
CA THR A 266 12.69 0.33 -5.97
C THR A 266 11.72 1.52 -6.10
N ASP A 267 10.68 1.39 -6.93
CA ASP A 267 9.61 2.39 -7.04
C ASP A 267 8.82 2.50 -5.72
N LYS A 268 8.51 1.36 -5.10
CA LYS A 268 7.84 1.31 -3.79
C LYS A 268 8.69 1.91 -2.68
N LEU A 269 10.00 1.68 -2.68
CA LEU A 269 10.93 2.31 -1.74
C LEU A 269 10.85 3.84 -1.85
N GLY A 270 10.91 4.38 -3.06
CA GLY A 270 10.81 5.81 -3.30
C GLY A 270 9.48 6.39 -2.83
N SER A 271 8.37 5.74 -3.19
CA SER A 271 7.03 6.15 -2.75
C SER A 271 6.90 6.12 -1.23
N SER A 272 7.46 5.11 -0.57
CA SER A 272 7.44 4.98 0.90
C SER A 272 8.32 6.03 1.59
N ALA A 273 9.45 6.42 1.00
CA ALA A 273 10.32 7.47 1.54
C ALA A 273 9.69 8.88 1.44
N ARG A 274 8.83 9.10 0.43
CA ARG A 274 8.11 10.35 0.23
C ARG A 274 7.05 10.64 1.29
N THR A 275 6.52 9.60 1.96
CA THR A 275 5.36 9.71 2.87
C THR A 275 5.71 10.15 4.29
N SER A 276 4.66 10.47 5.10
CA SER A 276 4.73 10.74 6.54
C SER A 276 5.74 11.83 6.93
N ALA A 277 6.79 11.48 7.67
CA ALA A 277 7.69 12.45 8.29
C ALA A 277 8.36 13.41 7.30
N VAL A 278 8.77 12.93 6.12
CA VAL A 278 9.41 13.79 5.09
C VAL A 278 8.42 14.80 4.54
N SER A 279 7.19 14.36 4.25
CA SER A 279 6.13 15.26 3.78
C SER A 279 5.76 16.30 4.84
N VAL A 280 5.63 15.87 6.11
CA VAL A 280 5.39 16.81 7.23
C VAL A 280 6.55 17.81 7.34
N ALA A 281 7.80 17.38 7.31
CA ALA A 281 8.94 18.27 7.37
C ALA A 281 8.95 19.30 6.23
N MET A 282 8.57 18.91 5.02
CA MET A 282 8.50 19.82 3.89
C MET A 282 7.43 20.90 4.08
N PHE A 283 6.24 20.53 4.50
CA PHE A 283 5.13 21.49 4.63
C PHE A 283 5.12 22.22 5.97
N ALA A 284 5.35 21.52 7.09
CA ALA A 284 5.31 22.15 8.42
C ALA A 284 6.57 22.96 8.72
N CYS A 285 7.76 22.38 8.52
CA CYS A 285 9.03 23.05 8.83
C CYS A 285 9.49 23.98 7.69
N ILE A 286 9.58 23.48 6.43
CA ILE A 286 10.17 24.25 5.33
C ILE A 286 9.20 25.28 4.75
N ALA A 287 7.91 24.92 4.56
CA ALA A 287 6.90 25.85 4.08
C ALA A 287 6.19 26.62 5.22
N GLY A 288 6.45 26.25 6.48
CA GLY A 288 6.03 27.01 7.68
C GLY A 288 4.57 26.81 8.08
N SER A 289 3.88 25.75 7.66
CA SER A 289 2.49 25.50 8.09
C SER A 289 2.16 24.01 8.17
N THR A 290 1.76 23.59 9.36
CA THR A 290 1.33 22.20 9.64
C THR A 290 0.07 21.82 8.83
N VAL A 291 -0.86 22.76 8.62
CA VAL A 291 -2.14 22.50 7.93
C VAL A 291 -2.00 22.47 6.42
N LEU A 292 -0.96 23.12 5.88
CA LEU A 292 -0.76 23.31 4.45
C LEU A 292 -0.69 21.98 3.66
N GLN A 293 -0.05 20.96 4.23
CA GLN A 293 0.01 19.63 3.61
C GLN A 293 -1.38 19.06 3.32
N GLY A 294 -2.29 19.15 4.29
CA GLY A 294 -3.66 18.68 4.15
C GLY A 294 -4.41 19.40 3.04
N ASN A 295 -4.32 20.73 3.03
CA ASN A 295 -5.00 21.59 2.05
C ASN A 295 -4.50 21.37 0.62
N VAL A 296 -3.18 21.25 0.43
CA VAL A 296 -2.57 20.91 -0.87
C VAL A 296 -2.96 19.51 -1.33
N THR A 297 -2.98 18.53 -0.41
CA THR A 297 -3.41 17.17 -0.73
C THR A 297 -4.87 17.14 -1.15
N ALA A 298 -5.76 17.83 -0.45
CA ALA A 298 -7.18 17.93 -0.82
C ALA A 298 -7.38 18.52 -2.22
N LEU A 299 -6.61 19.57 -2.54
CA LEU A 299 -6.65 20.22 -3.85
C LEU A 299 -6.18 19.31 -4.98
N THR A 300 -5.13 18.52 -4.76
CA THR A 300 -4.49 17.70 -5.79
C THR A 300 -5.16 16.35 -6.01
N THR A 301 -5.89 15.81 -5.03
CA THR A 301 -6.39 14.43 -5.04
C THR A 301 -7.31 14.15 -6.23
N ILE A 302 -8.39 14.92 -6.40
CA ILE A 302 -9.38 14.67 -7.48
C ILE A 302 -8.73 14.79 -8.87
N PRO A 303 -7.99 15.88 -9.19
CA PRO A 303 -7.29 15.99 -10.47
C PRO A 303 -6.30 14.85 -10.69
N SER A 304 -5.56 14.43 -9.66
CA SER A 304 -4.60 13.32 -9.76
C SER A 304 -5.26 12.00 -10.10
N VAL A 305 -6.41 11.66 -9.51
CA VAL A 305 -7.17 10.45 -9.84
C VAL A 305 -7.61 10.44 -11.29
N ILE A 306 -8.15 11.57 -11.77
CA ILE A 306 -8.61 11.71 -13.16
C ILE A 306 -7.44 11.52 -14.14
N VAL A 307 -6.32 12.22 -13.89
CA VAL A 307 -5.13 12.16 -14.75
C VAL A 307 -4.53 10.76 -14.73
N THR A 308 -4.45 10.11 -13.57
CA THR A 308 -3.98 8.72 -13.43
C THR A 308 -4.83 7.76 -14.26
N PHE A 309 -6.15 7.84 -14.15
CA PHE A 309 -7.07 6.98 -14.92
C PHE A 309 -6.92 7.17 -16.43
N LEU A 310 -6.86 8.42 -16.89
CA LEU A 310 -6.66 8.76 -18.31
C LEU A 310 -5.29 8.28 -18.80
N ALA A 311 -4.24 8.50 -18.03
CA ALA A 311 -2.89 8.12 -18.39
C ALA A 311 -2.75 6.59 -18.56
N ILE A 312 -3.27 5.80 -17.62
CA ILE A 312 -3.25 4.33 -17.71
C ILE A 312 -4.06 3.87 -18.94
N SER A 313 -5.29 4.38 -19.09
CA SER A 313 -6.19 3.97 -20.17
C SER A 313 -5.62 4.25 -21.55
N LEU A 314 -4.98 5.41 -21.75
CA LEU A 314 -4.44 5.82 -23.04
C LEU A 314 -3.10 5.16 -23.36
N VAL A 315 -2.23 5.01 -22.36
CA VAL A 315 -0.85 4.57 -22.59
C VAL A 315 -0.72 3.04 -22.57
N ALA A 316 -1.26 2.38 -21.53
CA ALA A 316 -1.10 0.93 -21.36
C ALA A 316 -1.80 0.13 -22.45
N THR A 317 -3.02 0.53 -22.83
CA THR A 317 -3.80 -0.15 -23.88
C THR A 317 -3.15 -0.01 -25.26
N LYS A 318 -2.61 1.18 -25.57
CA LYS A 318 -2.03 1.47 -26.89
C LYS A 318 -0.64 0.88 -27.09
N PHE A 319 0.25 1.04 -26.11
CA PHE A 319 1.69 0.74 -26.28
C PHE A 319 2.12 -0.59 -25.65
N GLY A 320 1.28 -1.24 -24.88
CA GLY A 320 1.61 -2.43 -24.10
C GLY A 320 2.39 -2.11 -22.82
N GLN A 321 2.47 -3.07 -21.92
CA GLN A 321 2.91 -2.88 -20.53
C GLN A 321 4.36 -2.40 -20.41
N ARG A 322 5.30 -3.04 -21.12
CA ARG A 322 6.73 -2.67 -21.10
C ARG A 322 6.98 -1.24 -21.57
N LYS A 323 6.40 -0.83 -22.71
CA LYS A 323 6.56 0.54 -23.23
C LYS A 323 5.88 1.56 -22.34
N ALA A 324 4.71 1.22 -21.77
CA ALA A 324 4.01 2.10 -20.84
C ALA A 324 4.83 2.33 -19.57
N MET A 325 5.47 1.29 -18.99
CA MET A 325 6.40 1.43 -17.86
C MET A 325 7.56 2.38 -18.19
N ILE A 326 8.16 2.29 -19.39
CA ILE A 326 9.22 3.19 -19.81
C ILE A 326 8.73 4.64 -19.92
N ILE A 327 7.56 4.86 -20.52
CA ILE A 327 6.97 6.21 -20.65
C ILE A 327 6.68 6.81 -19.27
N GLY A 328 6.07 6.02 -18.37
CA GLY A 328 5.81 6.44 -16.98
C GLY A 328 7.11 6.81 -16.24
N SER A 329 8.16 5.99 -16.41
CA SER A 329 9.44 6.22 -15.74
C SER A 329 10.18 7.45 -16.28
N VAL A 330 10.24 7.66 -17.59
CA VAL A 330 10.88 8.85 -18.18
C VAL A 330 10.13 10.13 -17.80
N GLY A 331 8.81 10.15 -17.95
CA GLY A 331 8.00 11.29 -17.54
C GLY A 331 8.10 11.58 -16.04
N GLY A 332 8.07 10.53 -15.22
CA GLY A 332 8.25 10.65 -13.77
C GLY A 332 9.61 11.22 -13.38
N LEU A 333 10.70 10.83 -14.06
CA LEU A 333 12.04 11.39 -13.85
C LEU A 333 12.07 12.91 -14.09
N VAL A 334 11.54 13.35 -15.22
CA VAL A 334 11.50 14.78 -15.57
C VAL A 334 10.72 15.58 -14.53
N VAL A 335 9.55 15.10 -14.15
CA VAL A 335 8.69 15.79 -13.17
C VAL A 335 9.33 15.85 -11.78
N ASN A 336 9.96 14.75 -11.31
CA ASN A 336 10.66 14.78 -10.02
C ASN A 336 11.89 15.68 -10.03
N ALA A 337 12.64 15.75 -11.13
CA ALA A 337 13.74 16.69 -11.28
C ALA A 337 13.27 18.16 -11.20
N LEU A 338 12.15 18.49 -11.89
CA LEU A 338 11.52 19.81 -11.79
C LEU A 338 10.99 20.09 -10.37
N THR A 339 10.45 19.09 -9.68
CA THR A 339 10.01 19.22 -8.29
C THR A 339 11.19 19.53 -7.35
N ILE A 340 12.32 18.83 -7.51
CA ILE A 340 13.54 19.14 -6.73
C ILE A 340 14.01 20.57 -7.01
N ALA A 341 14.08 20.96 -8.27
CA ALA A 341 14.48 22.31 -8.64
C ALA A 341 13.55 23.38 -8.02
N LEU A 342 12.23 23.16 -8.08
CA LEU A 342 11.25 24.06 -7.47
C LEU A 342 11.47 24.22 -5.96
N TRP A 343 11.66 23.12 -5.23
CA TRP A 343 11.82 23.14 -3.76
C TRP A 343 13.20 23.66 -3.30
N LEU A 344 14.24 23.53 -4.11
CA LEU A 344 15.57 24.06 -3.77
C LEU A 344 15.76 25.51 -4.19
N LEU A 345 15.24 25.94 -5.33
CA LEU A 345 15.46 27.26 -5.90
C LEU A 345 14.33 28.26 -5.58
N GLY A 346 13.11 27.75 -5.34
CA GLY A 346 11.97 28.58 -5.03
C GLY A 346 11.81 28.86 -3.53
N ASP A 347 10.79 29.64 -3.19
CA ASP A 347 10.42 29.94 -1.82
C ASP A 347 9.10 29.24 -1.44
N PRO A 348 9.15 28.10 -0.71
CA PRO A 348 7.96 27.35 -0.32
C PRO A 348 7.05 28.09 0.65
N THR A 349 7.55 29.08 1.41
CA THR A 349 6.76 29.83 2.39
C THR A 349 5.67 30.66 1.70
N THR A 350 5.86 30.97 0.42
CA THR A 350 4.87 31.71 -0.39
C THR A 350 3.63 30.89 -0.75
N MET A 351 3.55 29.59 -0.39
CA MET A 351 2.37 28.78 -0.63
C MET A 351 1.20 29.13 0.28
N THR A 352 1.44 29.80 1.40
CA THR A 352 0.40 30.18 2.34
C THR A 352 0.40 31.67 2.64
N SER A 353 -0.78 32.26 2.78
CA SER A 353 -0.98 33.65 3.23
C SER A 353 -1.22 33.75 4.75
N ASP A 354 -1.67 32.67 5.37
CA ASP A 354 -1.89 32.53 6.82
C ASP A 354 -1.37 31.15 7.26
N PRO A 355 -0.15 31.08 7.79
CA PRO A 355 0.45 29.80 8.23
C PRO A 355 -0.42 29.05 9.25
N ALA A 356 -1.06 29.74 10.19
CA ALA A 356 -1.87 29.10 11.23
C ALA A 356 -3.09 28.36 10.66
N LYS A 357 -3.68 28.88 9.58
CA LYS A 357 -4.83 28.29 8.90
C LYS A 357 -4.45 27.48 7.67
N GLY A 358 -3.19 27.57 7.21
CA GLY A 358 -2.73 26.96 5.98
C GLY A 358 -3.49 27.47 4.74
N THR A 359 -3.92 28.73 4.77
CA THR A 359 -4.70 29.33 3.67
C THR A 359 -3.84 29.39 2.42
N LEU A 360 -4.30 28.77 1.33
CA LEU A 360 -3.56 28.67 0.08
C LEU A 360 -3.38 30.04 -0.59
N HIS A 361 -2.15 30.39 -0.90
CA HIS A 361 -1.81 31.59 -1.69
C HIS A 361 -1.45 31.16 -3.11
N TRP A 362 -2.23 31.57 -4.10
CA TRP A 362 -2.08 31.21 -5.52
C TRP A 362 -0.92 31.93 -6.20
N GLY A 363 0.26 31.85 -5.60
CA GLY A 363 1.53 32.29 -6.20
C GLY A 363 2.12 31.24 -7.14
N TYR A 364 3.22 31.63 -7.81
CA TYR A 364 3.90 30.76 -8.77
C TYR A 364 4.31 29.40 -8.17
N PHE A 365 4.75 29.38 -6.91
CA PHE A 365 5.24 28.19 -6.26
C PHE A 365 4.11 27.15 -6.06
N LEU A 366 2.95 27.58 -5.52
CA LEU A 366 1.80 26.70 -5.32
C LEU A 366 1.29 26.15 -6.65
N ILE A 367 1.16 26.99 -7.68
CA ILE A 367 0.67 26.60 -9.01
C ILE A 367 1.59 25.56 -9.62
N LEU A 368 2.91 25.79 -9.59
CA LEU A 368 3.88 24.86 -10.12
C LEU A 368 3.90 23.53 -9.31
N HIS A 369 3.87 23.61 -7.97
CA HIS A 369 3.85 22.42 -7.12
C HIS A 369 2.61 21.56 -7.34
N VAL A 370 1.43 22.16 -7.40
CA VAL A 370 0.16 21.48 -7.70
C VAL A 370 0.19 20.88 -9.10
N GLY A 371 0.60 21.64 -10.12
CA GLY A 371 0.71 21.16 -11.49
C GLY A 371 1.66 19.98 -11.63
N LEU A 372 2.88 20.08 -11.07
CA LEU A 372 3.85 18.99 -11.07
C LEU A 372 3.33 17.76 -10.31
N SER A 373 2.64 17.94 -9.20
CA SER A 373 2.08 16.84 -8.41
C SER A 373 1.00 16.07 -9.19
N ILE A 374 0.12 16.76 -9.90
CA ILE A 374 -0.93 16.15 -10.73
C ILE A 374 -0.31 15.40 -11.92
N ILE A 375 0.66 16.02 -12.61
CA ILE A 375 1.35 15.39 -13.74
C ILE A 375 2.15 14.16 -13.26
N TYR A 376 2.82 14.25 -12.11
CA TYR A 376 3.52 13.14 -11.50
C TYR A 376 2.57 11.98 -11.19
N ALA A 377 1.38 12.26 -10.65
CA ALA A 377 0.39 11.22 -10.35
C ALA A 377 -0.02 10.44 -11.60
N GLY A 378 -0.10 11.08 -12.76
CA GLY A 378 -0.35 10.41 -14.05
C GLY A 378 0.75 9.42 -14.41
N PHE A 379 2.02 9.85 -14.39
CA PHE A 379 3.16 8.99 -14.70
C PHE A 379 3.35 7.87 -13.67
N GLN A 380 3.22 8.19 -12.37
CA GLN A 380 3.29 7.23 -11.29
C GLN A 380 2.14 6.20 -11.38
N GLY A 381 0.96 6.65 -11.76
CA GLY A 381 -0.20 5.79 -11.98
C GLY A 381 0.05 4.76 -13.09
N ILE A 382 0.74 5.15 -14.16
CA ILE A 382 1.14 4.23 -15.21
C ILE A 382 2.13 3.19 -14.65
N SER A 383 3.26 3.63 -14.05
CA SER A 383 4.29 2.71 -13.56
C SER A 383 3.79 1.79 -12.43
N GLY A 384 3.06 2.33 -11.47
CA GLY A 384 2.60 1.59 -10.30
C GLY A 384 1.51 0.56 -10.59
N ASN A 385 0.52 0.89 -11.44
CA ASN A 385 -0.61 -0.02 -11.70
C ASN A 385 -0.31 -1.09 -12.74
N ILE A 386 0.65 -0.88 -13.63
CA ILE A 386 1.05 -1.86 -14.64
C ILE A 386 1.78 -3.08 -14.03
N VAL A 387 2.33 -2.95 -12.85
CA VAL A 387 3.03 -4.04 -12.16
C VAL A 387 2.12 -5.26 -11.93
N ILE A 388 0.85 -5.05 -11.61
CA ILE A 388 -0.11 -6.15 -11.35
C ILE A 388 -0.31 -7.03 -12.60
N PRO A 389 -0.70 -6.49 -13.76
CA PRO A 389 -0.80 -7.30 -14.98
C PRO A 389 0.55 -7.87 -15.43
N MET A 390 1.67 -7.16 -15.24
CA MET A 390 3.00 -7.70 -15.54
C MET A 390 3.34 -8.92 -14.66
N THR A 391 2.88 -8.97 -13.42
CA THR A 391 3.04 -10.15 -12.55
C THR A 391 2.28 -11.36 -13.10
N ALA A 392 1.10 -11.15 -13.66
CA ALA A 392 0.34 -12.20 -14.34
C ALA A 392 1.06 -12.70 -15.61
N ASP A 393 1.63 -11.78 -16.40
CA ASP A 393 2.45 -12.14 -17.58
C ASP A 393 3.69 -12.95 -17.18
N CYS A 394 4.33 -12.64 -16.05
CA CYS A 394 5.44 -13.43 -15.51
C CYS A 394 5.01 -14.86 -15.12
N ALA A 395 3.76 -15.03 -14.64
CA ALA A 395 3.22 -16.35 -14.32
C ALA A 395 2.94 -17.17 -15.59
N ASP A 396 2.38 -16.57 -16.64
CA ASP A 396 2.18 -17.21 -17.94
C ASP A 396 3.53 -17.54 -18.60
N TYR A 397 4.53 -16.67 -18.50
CA TYR A 397 5.89 -16.95 -18.96
C TYR A 397 6.53 -18.13 -18.21
N GLU A 398 6.25 -18.32 -16.92
CA GLU A 398 6.73 -19.48 -16.17
C GLU A 398 6.08 -20.76 -16.66
N VAL A 399 4.79 -20.76 -16.99
CA VAL A 399 4.10 -21.91 -17.62
C VAL A 399 4.76 -22.28 -18.95
N TYR A 400 5.01 -21.28 -19.80
CA TYR A 400 5.70 -21.45 -21.09
C TYR A 400 7.09 -22.07 -20.90
N ARG A 401 7.87 -21.58 -19.90
CA ARG A 401 9.25 -21.99 -19.66
C ARG A 401 9.39 -23.36 -18.98
N SER A 402 8.57 -23.64 -17.97
CA SER A 402 8.74 -24.80 -17.07
C SER A 402 7.56 -25.77 -17.06
N GLY A 403 6.45 -25.43 -17.72
CA GLY A 403 5.20 -26.19 -17.66
C GLY A 403 4.46 -26.08 -16.32
N LYS A 404 5.01 -25.36 -15.33
CA LYS A 404 4.44 -25.24 -13.98
C LYS A 404 3.54 -24.02 -13.89
N TYR A 405 2.27 -24.19 -13.53
CA TYR A 405 1.34 -23.10 -13.26
C TYR A 405 1.39 -22.69 -11.78
N VAL A 406 2.11 -21.61 -11.47
CA VAL A 406 2.39 -21.18 -10.08
C VAL A 406 2.13 -19.67 -9.87
N PRO A 407 0.93 -19.16 -10.20
CA PRO A 407 0.64 -17.72 -10.10
C PRO A 407 0.71 -17.21 -8.65
N GLY A 408 0.34 -18.02 -7.66
CA GLY A 408 0.45 -17.67 -6.25
C GLY A 408 1.91 -17.48 -5.80
N LEU A 409 2.81 -18.32 -6.33
CA LEU A 409 4.26 -18.20 -6.10
C LEU A 409 4.80 -16.86 -6.60
N MET A 410 4.40 -16.44 -7.81
CA MET A 410 4.82 -15.15 -8.38
C MET A 410 4.37 -13.98 -7.54
N GLY A 411 3.09 -13.97 -7.13
CA GLY A 411 2.51 -12.92 -6.31
C GLY A 411 3.15 -12.82 -4.92
N THR A 412 3.39 -13.96 -4.25
CA THR A 412 4.02 -13.98 -2.92
C THR A 412 5.49 -13.58 -2.97
N LEU A 413 6.24 -14.06 -3.94
CA LEU A 413 7.65 -13.70 -4.14
C LEU A 413 7.80 -12.19 -4.37
N PHE A 414 6.97 -11.65 -5.26
CA PHE A 414 6.92 -10.23 -5.53
C PHE A 414 6.59 -9.43 -4.26
N SER A 415 5.51 -9.78 -3.55
CA SER A 415 5.07 -9.09 -2.35
C SER A 415 6.10 -9.11 -1.22
N PHE A 416 6.79 -10.24 -1.04
CA PHE A 416 7.85 -10.39 -0.02
C PHE A 416 9.02 -9.44 -0.29
N VAL A 417 9.54 -9.43 -1.52
CA VAL A 417 10.68 -8.55 -1.86
C VAL A 417 10.28 -7.07 -1.84
N ASP A 418 9.06 -6.75 -2.31
CA ASP A 418 8.52 -5.39 -2.24
C ASP A 418 8.44 -4.87 -0.80
N LYS A 419 7.93 -5.67 0.13
CA LYS A 419 7.90 -5.33 1.57
C LYS A 419 9.31 -5.19 2.15
N LEU A 420 10.22 -6.09 1.81
CA LEU A 420 11.60 -6.07 2.30
C LEU A 420 12.32 -4.79 1.86
N VAL A 421 12.28 -4.46 0.58
CA VAL A 421 12.95 -3.27 0.04
C VAL A 421 12.30 -1.98 0.55
N SER A 422 10.97 -1.90 0.54
CA SER A 422 10.27 -0.70 1.03
C SER A 422 10.40 -0.47 2.54
N SER A 423 10.77 -1.51 3.31
CA SER A 423 11.01 -1.39 4.76
C SER A 423 12.19 -0.47 5.12
N PHE A 424 13.12 -0.24 4.19
CA PHE A 424 14.25 0.67 4.41
C PHE A 424 13.86 2.16 4.35
N ALA A 425 12.68 2.49 3.82
CA ALA A 425 12.28 3.89 3.64
C ALA A 425 12.24 4.72 4.94
N PRO A 426 11.65 4.27 6.06
CA PRO A 426 11.68 5.03 7.31
C PRO A 426 13.09 5.20 7.86
N MET A 427 13.95 4.19 7.69
CA MET A 427 15.35 4.27 8.14
C MET A 427 16.13 5.31 7.33
N ILE A 428 15.95 5.37 6.01
CA ILE A 428 16.60 6.37 5.13
C ILE A 428 16.16 7.77 5.56
N ALA A 429 14.87 7.99 5.81
CA ALA A 429 14.36 9.27 6.28
C ALA A 429 14.93 9.64 7.66
N GLY A 430 14.99 8.69 8.60
CA GLY A 430 15.56 8.91 9.94
C GLY A 430 17.05 9.25 9.92
N VAL A 431 17.84 8.54 9.09
CA VAL A 431 19.27 8.85 8.90
C VAL A 431 19.43 10.25 8.31
N MET A 432 18.62 10.61 7.32
CA MET A 432 18.66 11.94 6.72
C MET A 432 18.35 13.03 7.74
N PHE A 433 17.30 12.87 8.56
CA PHE A 433 16.97 13.85 9.60
C PHE A 433 18.08 13.98 10.65
N THR A 434 18.67 12.86 11.08
CA THR A 434 19.81 12.86 12.01
C THR A 434 21.01 13.63 11.45
N ILE A 435 21.35 13.42 10.17
CA ILE A 435 22.43 14.18 9.48
C ILE A 435 22.10 15.67 9.41
N CYS A 436 20.81 16.01 9.28
CA CYS A 436 20.35 17.41 9.25
C CYS A 436 20.31 18.09 10.63
N GLY A 437 20.61 17.36 11.72
CA GLY A 437 20.64 17.88 13.09
C GLY A 437 19.39 17.58 13.91
N PHE A 438 18.45 16.78 13.38
CA PHE A 438 17.23 16.36 14.07
C PHE A 438 17.37 14.92 14.60
N ALA A 439 18.21 14.75 15.63
CA ALA A 439 18.43 13.44 16.25
C ALA A 439 17.32 13.09 17.27
N ASP A 440 16.75 14.11 17.93
CA ASP A 440 15.88 13.96 19.10
C ASP A 440 14.39 14.15 18.78
N HIS A 441 14.06 14.79 17.65
CA HIS A 441 12.67 15.01 17.20
C HIS A 441 12.56 15.07 15.67
N ASN A 442 11.37 14.86 15.15
CA ASN A 442 11.08 15.10 13.73
C ASN A 442 10.97 16.61 13.49
N PRO A 443 11.40 17.13 12.32
CA PRO A 443 11.22 18.53 11.97
C PRO A 443 9.72 18.92 11.96
N VAL A 444 9.38 19.96 12.67
CA VAL A 444 8.01 20.48 12.80
C VAL A 444 7.94 21.99 12.53
N GLU A 445 6.75 22.57 12.59
CA GLU A 445 6.56 24.00 12.44
C GLU A 445 7.25 24.76 13.59
N GLY A 446 8.02 25.78 13.25
CA GLY A 446 8.84 26.56 14.18
C GLY A 446 10.31 26.18 14.23
N ASP A 447 10.68 25.02 13.71
CA ASP A 447 12.08 24.63 13.56
C ASP A 447 12.78 25.41 12.43
N VAL A 448 14.11 25.52 12.55
CA VAL A 448 14.91 26.23 11.55
C VAL A 448 15.05 25.40 10.26
N ALA A 449 14.46 25.88 9.17
CA ALA A 449 14.55 25.27 7.85
C ALA A 449 15.93 25.49 7.21
N THR A 450 16.93 24.74 7.64
CA THR A 450 18.29 24.83 7.09
C THR A 450 18.35 24.34 5.63
N MET A 451 19.32 24.82 4.84
CA MET A 451 19.55 24.33 3.47
C MET A 451 19.87 22.83 3.45
N LYS A 452 20.56 22.31 4.46
CA LYS A 452 20.78 20.86 4.64
C LYS A 452 19.45 20.09 4.72
N LEU A 453 18.49 20.57 5.52
CA LEU A 453 17.18 19.96 5.65
C LEU A 453 16.40 20.03 4.32
N ARG A 454 16.43 21.17 3.63
CA ARG A 454 15.77 21.33 2.32
C ARG A 454 16.32 20.33 1.28
N ILE A 455 17.63 20.18 1.18
CA ILE A 455 18.27 19.21 0.28
C ILE A 455 17.91 17.78 0.68
N GLY A 456 18.01 17.43 1.96
CA GLY A 456 17.67 16.10 2.48
C GLY A 456 16.21 15.74 2.23
N CYS A 457 15.29 16.64 2.51
CA CYS A 457 13.87 16.46 2.23
C CYS A 457 13.58 16.32 0.74
N ALA A 458 14.16 17.18 -0.11
CA ALA A 458 14.01 17.09 -1.55
C ALA A 458 14.56 15.75 -2.12
N PHE A 459 15.67 15.26 -1.57
CA PHE A 459 16.23 13.96 -1.91
C PHE A 459 15.31 12.82 -1.49
N CYS A 460 14.81 12.78 -0.27
CA CYS A 460 13.88 11.74 0.19
C CYS A 460 12.52 11.83 -0.52
N TYR A 461 12.02 13.03 -0.79
CA TYR A 461 10.71 13.25 -1.40
C TYR A 461 10.67 12.93 -2.90
N SER A 462 11.73 13.21 -3.64
CA SER A 462 11.80 13.03 -5.10
C SER A 462 13.05 12.29 -5.58
N GLY A 463 14.20 12.44 -4.91
CA GLY A 463 15.47 11.87 -5.37
C GLY A 463 15.48 10.34 -5.29
N ILE A 464 14.96 9.74 -4.21
CA ILE A 464 14.86 8.27 -4.07
C ILE A 464 13.89 7.71 -5.13
N ILE A 465 12.79 8.42 -5.42
CA ILE A 465 11.88 8.05 -6.51
C ILE A 465 12.61 8.07 -7.86
N MET A 466 13.44 9.08 -8.11
CA MET A 466 14.22 9.13 -9.36
C MET A 466 15.18 7.95 -9.48
N ILE A 467 15.82 7.53 -8.38
CA ILE A 467 16.66 6.31 -8.37
C ILE A 467 15.80 5.09 -8.74
N GLY A 468 14.61 4.95 -8.15
CA GLY A 468 13.66 3.88 -8.48
C GLY A 468 13.29 3.88 -9.96
N LEU A 469 12.95 5.05 -10.52
CA LEU A 469 12.59 5.20 -11.93
C LEU A 469 13.76 4.89 -12.87
N LEU A 470 15.00 5.20 -12.49
CA LEU A 470 16.20 4.78 -13.23
C LEU A 470 16.36 3.25 -13.19
N CYS A 471 16.15 2.63 -12.03
CA CYS A 471 16.13 1.16 -11.91
C CYS A 471 15.03 0.55 -12.79
N ASN A 472 13.86 1.18 -12.88
CA ASN A 472 12.78 0.75 -13.80
C ASN A 472 13.25 0.76 -15.26
N LEU A 473 13.91 1.83 -15.70
CA LEU A 473 14.42 1.92 -17.08
C LEU A 473 15.46 0.84 -17.36
N ILE A 474 16.37 0.61 -16.40
CA ILE A 474 17.39 -0.45 -16.52
C ILE A 474 16.70 -1.83 -16.55
N ALA A 475 15.76 -2.08 -15.64
CA ALA A 475 15.02 -3.34 -15.59
C ALA A 475 14.24 -3.60 -16.89
N MET A 476 13.57 -2.57 -17.42
CA MET A 476 12.79 -2.70 -18.67
C MET A 476 13.67 -2.92 -19.90
N LYS A 477 14.92 -2.48 -19.90
CA LYS A 477 15.88 -2.83 -20.96
C LYS A 477 16.12 -4.33 -21.04
N PHE A 478 16.15 -5.00 -19.89
CA PHE A 478 16.42 -6.44 -19.79
C PHE A 478 15.15 -7.30 -19.62
N TYR A 479 13.99 -6.69 -19.53
CA TYR A 479 12.70 -7.39 -19.42
C TYR A 479 12.32 -8.05 -20.75
N PRO A 480 12.14 -9.40 -20.79
CA PRO A 480 12.03 -10.13 -22.05
C PRO A 480 10.62 -10.05 -22.69
N LEU A 481 9.57 -9.72 -21.90
CA LEU A 481 8.21 -9.81 -22.37
C LEU A 481 7.77 -8.53 -23.06
N THR A 482 7.89 -8.50 -24.41
CA THR A 482 7.29 -7.45 -25.25
C THR A 482 5.84 -7.81 -25.57
N LYS A 483 5.07 -6.87 -26.13
CA LYS A 483 3.68 -7.09 -26.52
C LYS A 483 3.56 -8.26 -27.52
N GLU A 484 4.48 -8.32 -28.46
CA GLU A 484 4.54 -9.35 -29.52
C GLU A 484 4.89 -10.72 -28.90
N LYS A 485 5.91 -10.77 -28.03
CA LYS A 485 6.33 -12.02 -27.35
C LYS A 485 5.26 -12.55 -26.42
N MET A 486 4.50 -11.67 -25.73
CA MET A 486 3.38 -12.11 -24.90
C MET A 486 2.24 -12.70 -25.70
N ALA A 487 1.95 -12.20 -26.91
CA ALA A 487 0.95 -12.82 -27.78
C ALA A 487 1.35 -14.27 -28.15
N GLU A 488 2.60 -14.49 -28.56
CA GLU A 488 3.15 -15.82 -28.85
C GLU A 488 3.05 -16.77 -27.64
N ILE A 489 3.45 -16.27 -26.44
CA ILE A 489 3.39 -17.05 -25.19
C ILE A 489 1.95 -17.41 -24.84
N GLN A 490 0.99 -16.51 -24.99
CA GLN A 490 -0.42 -16.77 -24.69
C GLN A 490 -1.01 -17.85 -25.60
N ASP A 491 -0.65 -17.86 -26.88
CA ASP A 491 -1.10 -18.90 -27.81
C ASP A 491 -0.56 -20.30 -27.41
N GLU A 492 0.73 -20.39 -27.03
CA GLU A 492 1.30 -21.66 -26.57
C GLU A 492 0.77 -22.10 -25.21
N VAL A 493 0.59 -21.17 -24.25
CA VAL A 493 -0.01 -21.46 -22.94
C VAL A 493 -1.47 -21.94 -23.10
N ALA A 494 -2.22 -21.38 -24.03
CA ALA A 494 -3.57 -21.85 -24.35
C ALA A 494 -3.55 -23.30 -24.88
N ALA A 495 -2.59 -23.63 -25.74
CA ALA A 495 -2.41 -25.00 -26.24
C ALA A 495 -2.03 -26.01 -25.13
N ILE A 496 -1.13 -25.61 -24.21
CA ILE A 496 -0.74 -26.41 -23.03
C ILE A 496 -1.96 -26.66 -22.12
N LYS A 497 -2.76 -25.62 -21.84
CA LYS A 497 -3.97 -25.73 -21.03
C LYS A 497 -5.03 -26.64 -21.66
N MET A 498 -5.22 -26.57 -22.97
CA MET A 498 -6.14 -27.47 -23.68
C MET A 498 -5.71 -28.93 -23.63
N LYS A 499 -4.40 -29.22 -23.79
CA LYS A 499 -3.87 -30.59 -23.65
C LYS A 499 -4.08 -31.12 -22.22
N ALA A 500 -3.76 -30.34 -21.21
CA ALA A 500 -3.94 -30.74 -19.80
C ALA A 500 -5.42 -30.96 -19.44
N MET A 501 -6.36 -30.25 -20.06
CA MET A 501 -7.80 -30.49 -19.88
C MET A 501 -8.24 -31.77 -20.57
N ALA A 502 -7.70 -32.09 -21.75
CA ALA A 502 -8.01 -33.33 -22.48
C ALA A 502 -7.44 -34.58 -21.78
N GLU A 503 -6.30 -34.48 -21.12
CA GLU A 503 -5.69 -35.57 -20.33
C GLU A 503 -6.40 -35.84 -18.99
N ASN A 504 -7.17 -34.88 -18.47
CA ASN A 504 -7.93 -35.00 -17.21
C ASN A 504 -9.45 -35.23 -17.43
N ALA A 505 -9.91 -35.28 -18.67
CA ALA A 505 -11.28 -35.63 -19.07
C ALA A 505 -11.40 -37.11 -19.47
#